data_158342ff7695a5a3083079ad008da63b
#
_entry.id   158342ff7695a5a3083079ad008da63b
#
_cell.length_a   1.000
_cell.length_b   1.000
_cell.length_c   1.000
_cell.angle_alpha   90.00
_cell.angle_beta   90.00
_cell.angle_gamma   90.00
#
_symmetry.space_group_name_H-M   'P 1'
#
loop_
_entity.id
_entity.type
_entity.pdbx_description
1 polymer ?
#
loop_
_entity_poly.entity_id
_entity_poly.type
_entity_poly.pdbx_seq_one_letter_code
_entity_poly.pdbx_strand_id
1 'polypeptide(L)'
;TAKLEEVWDSAQREYWDPKKLPWGTSDVESYSWEEREAIAYWWTLLSVFDASAPPVFAAAFIKTYEMHEEDAVRRCFFSVTRDEQNHEQMCGMAITRLLGHPDPLTYEPKTELGRRLQKNAKWLYFNGGRYWTGYKAAVPKYSLAVLFSSFLMGEIAAATIFHQMAAGCREPVFQEGFSHIGRDEGRHMAICMALMERDYPKMDLA
;
A
#
# COMPACT_ATOMS: atom_id res chain seq x y z
N THR A 1 -19.76 -2.15 14.80
CA THR A 1 -19.01 -2.43 16.02
C THR A 1 -18.15 -1.24 16.40
N ALA A 2 -18.11 -0.87 17.72
CA ALA A 2 -17.45 0.35 18.21
C ALA A 2 -15.99 0.48 17.70
N LYS A 3 -15.20 -0.59 17.73
CA LYS A 3 -13.82 -0.61 17.26
C LYS A 3 -13.67 -0.20 15.79
N LEU A 4 -14.57 -0.62 14.90
CA LEU A 4 -14.54 -0.25 13.49
C LEU A 4 -14.98 1.19 13.26
N GLU A 5 -15.90 1.71 14.07
CA GLU A 5 -16.26 3.14 14.04
C GLU A 5 -15.06 4.02 14.45
N GLU A 6 -14.34 3.65 15.49
CA GLU A 6 -13.12 4.36 15.92
C GLU A 6 -12.05 4.37 14.82
N VAL A 7 -11.87 3.24 14.13
CA VAL A 7 -10.92 3.14 13.01
C VAL A 7 -11.36 4.03 11.85
N TRP A 8 -12.65 4.02 11.49
CA TRP A 8 -13.20 4.91 10.47
C TRP A 8 -12.99 6.37 10.82
N ASP A 9 -13.32 6.78 12.04
CA ASP A 9 -13.15 8.16 12.50
C ASP A 9 -11.67 8.59 12.47
N SER A 10 -10.75 7.69 12.84
CA SER A 10 -9.32 7.91 12.71
C SER A 10 -8.92 8.13 11.25
N ALA A 11 -9.39 7.28 10.33
CA ALA A 11 -9.11 7.39 8.91
C ALA A 11 -9.62 8.70 8.29
N GLN A 12 -10.68 9.31 8.85
CA GLN A 12 -11.15 10.62 8.40
C GLN A 12 -10.29 11.75 8.94
N ARG A 13 -9.93 11.72 10.23
CA ARG A 13 -9.13 12.77 10.88
C ARG A 13 -7.69 12.82 10.36
N GLU A 14 -7.14 11.67 10.01
CA GLU A 14 -5.74 11.49 9.63
C GLU A 14 -5.54 11.40 8.12
N TYR A 15 -6.58 11.69 7.35
CA TYR A 15 -6.48 11.71 5.89
C TYR A 15 -5.40 12.70 5.43
N TRP A 16 -4.60 12.24 4.50
CA TRP A 16 -3.52 13.02 3.92
C TRP A 16 -3.56 12.95 2.38
N ASP A 17 -2.92 13.92 1.74
CA ASP A 17 -2.82 14.01 0.29
C ASP A 17 -1.34 14.07 -0.09
N PRO A 18 -0.79 13.08 -0.82
CA PRO A 18 0.61 13.07 -1.24
C PRO A 18 1.08 14.36 -1.91
N LYS A 19 0.19 15.05 -2.60
CA LYS A 19 0.50 16.33 -3.28
C LYS A 19 0.79 17.48 -2.32
N LYS A 20 0.34 17.37 -1.07
CA LYS A 20 0.52 18.40 -0.04
C LYS A 20 1.77 18.22 0.79
N LEU A 21 2.49 17.12 0.60
CA LEU A 21 3.78 16.90 1.26
C LEU A 21 4.79 17.99 0.85
N PRO A 22 5.81 18.24 1.67
CA PRO A 22 6.77 19.33 1.44
C PRO A 22 7.80 19.00 0.34
N TRP A 23 7.34 18.71 -0.88
CA TRP A 23 8.20 18.35 -2.02
C TRP A 23 9.29 19.36 -2.33
N GLY A 24 9.07 20.65 -1.97
CA GLY A 24 10.05 21.72 -2.14
C GLY A 24 11.27 21.63 -1.20
N THR A 25 11.21 20.76 -0.17
CA THR A 25 12.33 20.53 0.77
C THR A 25 13.23 19.37 0.32
N SER A 26 12.87 18.70 -0.76
CA SER A 26 13.60 17.55 -1.28
C SER A 26 14.91 17.96 -1.92
N ASP A 27 16.01 17.37 -1.50
CA ASP A 27 17.38 17.60 -2.00
C ASP A 27 17.94 16.37 -2.77
N VAL A 28 17.09 15.71 -3.54
CA VAL A 28 17.49 14.54 -4.32
C VAL A 28 18.57 14.86 -5.35
N GLU A 29 18.75 16.12 -5.71
CA GLU A 29 19.80 16.60 -6.60
C GLU A 29 21.20 16.41 -6.02
N SER A 30 21.34 16.38 -4.70
CA SER A 30 22.63 16.11 -4.02
C SER A 30 23.06 14.64 -4.10
N TYR A 31 22.14 13.74 -4.43
CA TYR A 31 22.42 12.30 -4.53
C TYR A 31 23.08 11.94 -5.85
N SER A 32 24.01 10.99 -5.81
CA SER A 32 24.55 10.35 -7.01
C SER A 32 23.45 9.64 -7.82
N TRP A 33 23.70 9.40 -9.11
CA TRP A 33 22.71 8.65 -9.91
C TRP A 33 22.53 7.21 -9.42
N GLU A 34 23.57 6.57 -8.87
CA GLU A 34 23.42 5.26 -8.22
C GLU A 34 22.45 5.30 -7.05
N GLU A 35 22.56 6.29 -6.18
CA GLU A 35 21.64 6.46 -5.04
C GLU A 35 20.22 6.78 -5.51
N ARG A 36 20.08 7.71 -6.46
CA ARG A 36 18.76 8.09 -6.99
C ARG A 36 18.04 6.91 -7.63
N GLU A 37 18.73 6.14 -8.46
CA GLU A 37 18.17 4.95 -9.10
C GLU A 37 17.89 3.84 -8.10
N ALA A 38 18.76 3.60 -7.12
CA ALA A 38 18.52 2.62 -6.06
C ALA A 38 17.25 2.95 -5.24
N ILE A 39 17.10 4.21 -4.83
CA ILE A 39 15.94 4.66 -4.06
C ILE A 39 14.68 4.64 -4.93
N ALA A 40 14.76 5.08 -6.19
CA ALA A 40 13.61 5.05 -7.10
C ALA A 40 13.13 3.62 -7.38
N TYR A 41 14.03 2.66 -7.55
CA TYR A 41 13.63 1.27 -7.74
C TYR A 41 13.12 0.60 -6.45
N TRP A 42 13.54 1.09 -5.28
CA TRP A 42 12.90 0.71 -4.03
C TRP A 42 11.43 1.19 -3.98
N TRP A 43 11.16 2.46 -4.29
CA TRP A 43 9.80 2.97 -4.43
C TRP A 43 9.01 2.22 -5.53
N THR A 44 9.67 1.82 -6.61
CA THR A 44 9.06 1.00 -7.66
C THR A 44 8.64 -0.37 -7.13
N LEU A 45 9.44 -1.00 -6.27
CA LEU A 45 9.09 -2.25 -5.63
C LEU A 45 7.84 -2.10 -4.75
N LEU A 46 7.78 -1.05 -3.93
CA LEU A 46 6.61 -0.74 -3.12
C LEU A 46 5.38 -0.52 -4.00
N SER A 47 5.51 0.27 -5.07
CA SER A 47 4.41 0.56 -5.99
C SER A 47 3.81 -0.69 -6.67
N VAL A 48 4.56 -1.77 -6.82
CA VAL A 48 4.01 -3.05 -7.34
C VAL A 48 2.98 -3.63 -6.37
N PHE A 49 3.24 -3.55 -5.07
CA PHE A 49 2.31 -4.00 -4.05
C PHE A 49 1.13 -3.05 -3.94
N ASP A 50 1.38 -1.76 -3.81
CA ASP A 50 0.36 -0.72 -3.66
C ASP A 50 -0.55 -0.60 -4.90
N ALA A 51 -0.04 -0.80 -6.11
CA ALA A 51 -0.87 -0.83 -7.32
C ALA A 51 -1.79 -2.07 -7.42
N SER A 52 -1.51 -3.14 -6.68
CA SER A 52 -2.37 -4.32 -6.62
C SER A 52 -3.43 -4.23 -5.51
N ALA A 53 -3.20 -3.45 -4.47
CA ALA A 53 -4.06 -3.33 -3.29
C ALA A 53 -5.40 -2.62 -3.58
N PRO A 54 -5.48 -1.44 -4.24
CA PRO A 54 -6.74 -0.77 -4.51
C PRO A 54 -7.80 -1.64 -5.19
N PRO A 55 -7.51 -2.37 -6.29
CA PRO A 55 -8.50 -3.24 -6.90
C PRO A 55 -8.89 -4.44 -6.03
N VAL A 56 -7.99 -4.95 -5.18
CA VAL A 56 -8.29 -6.03 -4.22
C VAL A 56 -9.26 -5.54 -3.16
N PHE A 57 -8.97 -4.42 -2.52
CA PHE A 57 -9.82 -3.85 -1.48
C PHE A 57 -11.14 -3.30 -2.05
N ALA A 58 -11.15 -2.77 -3.27
CA ALA A 58 -12.39 -2.41 -3.95
C ALA A 58 -13.28 -3.63 -4.20
N ALA A 59 -12.73 -4.77 -4.60
CA ALA A 59 -13.49 -6.01 -4.76
C ALA A 59 -14.03 -6.52 -3.41
N ALA A 60 -13.23 -6.43 -2.33
CA ALA A 60 -13.67 -6.75 -0.98
C ALA A 60 -14.76 -5.78 -0.50
N PHE A 61 -14.64 -4.49 -0.80
CA PHE A 61 -15.67 -3.48 -0.53
C PHE A 61 -17.01 -3.82 -1.19
N ILE A 62 -17.00 -4.17 -2.49
CA ILE A 62 -18.22 -4.63 -3.19
C ILE A 62 -18.82 -5.84 -2.49
N LYS A 63 -17.99 -6.82 -2.12
CA LYS A 63 -18.43 -8.02 -1.41
C LYS A 63 -19.12 -7.71 -0.07
N THR A 64 -18.73 -6.65 0.64
CA THR A 64 -19.42 -6.25 1.88
C THR A 64 -20.88 -5.88 1.66
N TYR A 65 -21.24 -5.32 0.50
CA TYR A 65 -22.63 -5.06 0.11
C TYR A 65 -23.39 -6.34 -0.22
N GLU A 66 -22.76 -7.25 -0.94
CA GLU A 66 -23.37 -8.55 -1.30
C GLU A 66 -23.66 -9.41 -0.05
N MET A 67 -22.81 -9.29 0.97
CA MET A 67 -22.95 -9.99 2.24
C MET A 67 -23.83 -9.25 3.27
N HIS A 68 -24.37 -8.09 2.93
CA HIS A 68 -25.18 -7.26 3.82
C HIS A 68 -24.44 -6.88 5.12
N GLU A 69 -23.13 -6.64 5.02
CA GLU A 69 -22.31 -6.24 6.17
C GLU A 69 -22.78 -4.91 6.79
N GLU A 70 -22.42 -4.69 8.05
CA GLU A 70 -22.66 -3.44 8.77
C GLU A 70 -22.01 -2.25 8.05
N ASP A 71 -22.60 -1.08 8.18
CA ASP A 71 -22.12 0.15 7.56
C ASP A 71 -20.67 0.52 7.99
N ALA A 72 -20.33 0.27 9.27
CA ALA A 72 -18.97 0.44 9.77
C ALA A 72 -17.94 -0.38 8.99
N VAL A 73 -18.26 -1.65 8.65
CA VAL A 73 -17.39 -2.52 7.84
C VAL A 73 -17.21 -1.93 6.45
N ARG A 74 -18.29 -1.53 5.79
CA ARG A 74 -18.27 -0.94 4.45
C ARG A 74 -17.39 0.32 4.40
N ARG A 75 -17.58 1.22 5.38
CA ARG A 75 -16.81 2.45 5.48
C ARG A 75 -15.32 2.19 5.71
N CYS A 76 -14.96 1.19 6.53
CA CYS A 76 -13.57 0.79 6.72
C CYS A 76 -12.94 0.31 5.40
N PHE A 77 -13.62 -0.53 4.60
CA PHE A 77 -13.09 -0.96 3.30
C PHE A 77 -12.95 0.16 2.29
N PHE A 78 -13.89 1.10 2.31
CA PHE A 78 -13.78 2.31 1.50
C PHE A 78 -12.53 3.12 1.89
N SER A 79 -12.24 3.29 3.20
CA SER A 79 -11.05 4.01 3.65
C SER A 79 -9.77 3.31 3.22
N VAL A 80 -9.68 1.98 3.37
CA VAL A 80 -8.51 1.21 2.90
C VAL A 80 -8.28 1.42 1.41
N THR A 81 -9.31 1.27 0.59
CA THR A 81 -9.19 1.47 -0.87
C THR A 81 -8.68 2.86 -1.23
N ARG A 82 -9.11 3.88 -0.51
CA ARG A 82 -8.65 5.27 -0.69
C ARG A 82 -7.20 5.45 -0.23
N ASP A 83 -6.84 4.88 0.91
CA ASP A 83 -5.51 5.00 1.49
C ASP A 83 -4.48 4.32 0.57
N GLU A 84 -4.77 3.13 0.04
CA GLU A 84 -3.94 2.43 -0.95
C GLU A 84 -3.74 3.23 -2.25
N GLN A 85 -4.76 3.98 -2.69
CA GLN A 85 -4.62 4.86 -3.83
C GLN A 85 -3.66 6.03 -3.55
N ASN A 86 -3.63 6.53 -2.30
CA ASN A 86 -2.66 7.54 -1.88
C ASN A 86 -1.24 6.95 -1.81
N HIS A 87 -1.08 5.71 -1.35
CA HIS A 87 0.21 5.01 -1.31
C HIS A 87 0.79 4.87 -2.72
N GLU A 88 0.00 4.38 -3.67
CA GLU A 88 0.40 4.30 -5.09
C GLU A 88 0.82 5.67 -5.64
N GLN A 89 0.03 6.72 -5.36
CA GLN A 89 0.35 8.07 -5.80
C GLN A 89 1.64 8.59 -5.19
N MET A 90 1.88 8.33 -3.89
CA MET A 90 3.13 8.70 -3.20
C MET A 90 4.33 8.03 -3.86
N CYS A 91 4.24 6.73 -4.14
CA CYS A 91 5.28 5.99 -4.85
C CYS A 91 5.59 6.63 -6.22
N GLY A 92 4.57 6.91 -7.02
CA GLY A 92 4.73 7.53 -8.34
C GLY A 92 5.38 8.92 -8.28
N MET A 93 5.02 9.74 -7.30
CA MET A 93 5.60 11.06 -7.09
C MET A 93 7.07 10.98 -6.65
N ALA A 94 7.40 10.05 -5.74
CA ALA A 94 8.77 9.81 -5.29
C ALA A 94 9.66 9.34 -6.45
N ILE A 95 9.20 8.39 -7.26
CA ILE A 95 9.89 7.91 -8.45
C ILE A 95 10.15 9.06 -9.43
N THR A 96 9.11 9.85 -9.71
CA THR A 96 9.21 11.01 -10.61
C THR A 96 10.23 12.02 -10.11
N ARG A 97 10.23 12.30 -8.79
CA ARG A 97 11.17 13.24 -8.17
C ARG A 97 12.63 12.77 -8.28
N LEU A 98 12.86 11.46 -8.12
CA LEU A 98 14.19 10.86 -8.16
C LEU A 98 14.74 10.72 -9.59
N LEU A 99 13.94 10.25 -10.52
CA LEU A 99 14.37 9.93 -11.87
C LEU A 99 14.19 11.09 -12.87
N GLY A 100 13.33 12.07 -12.56
CA GLY A 100 12.83 13.04 -13.54
C GLY A 100 11.95 12.40 -14.63
N HIS A 101 11.41 11.19 -14.35
CA HIS A 101 10.61 10.40 -15.27
C HIS A 101 9.52 9.63 -14.52
N PRO A 102 8.25 9.69 -14.95
CA PRO A 102 7.14 9.11 -14.20
C PRO A 102 7.07 7.58 -14.23
N ASP A 103 7.62 6.96 -15.28
CA ASP A 103 7.57 5.51 -15.45
C ASP A 103 8.98 4.89 -15.32
N PRO A 104 9.26 4.18 -14.20
CA PRO A 104 10.57 3.58 -13.96
C PRO A 104 10.88 2.42 -14.91
N LEU A 105 9.87 1.83 -15.55
CA LEU A 105 10.06 0.69 -16.45
C LEU A 105 10.49 1.11 -17.85
N THR A 106 10.12 2.32 -18.29
CA THR A 106 10.52 2.90 -19.57
C THR A 106 11.65 3.92 -19.46
N TYR A 107 11.98 4.35 -18.23
CA TYR A 107 13.14 5.19 -17.94
C TYR A 107 14.43 4.54 -18.47
N GLU A 108 15.36 5.34 -18.99
CA GLU A 108 16.67 4.87 -19.41
C GLU A 108 17.68 5.01 -18.25
N PRO A 109 18.08 3.92 -17.57
CA PRO A 109 18.96 3.98 -16.42
C PRO A 109 20.36 4.48 -16.80
N LYS A 110 20.92 5.38 -15.99
CA LYS A 110 22.22 5.97 -16.17
C LYS A 110 23.35 5.12 -15.63
N THR A 111 23.05 4.21 -14.69
CA THR A 111 24.03 3.37 -14.01
C THR A 111 23.84 1.89 -14.30
N GLU A 112 24.89 1.08 -14.07
CA GLU A 112 24.78 -0.37 -14.19
C GLU A 112 23.87 -0.96 -13.09
N LEU A 113 23.93 -0.38 -11.89
CA LEU A 113 23.01 -0.74 -10.81
C LEU A 113 21.56 -0.49 -11.23
N GLY A 114 21.26 0.69 -11.79
CA GLY A 114 19.93 1.03 -12.27
C GLY A 114 19.42 0.08 -13.35
N ARG A 115 20.25 -0.31 -14.31
CA ARG A 115 19.87 -1.31 -15.33
C ARG A 115 19.49 -2.65 -14.73
N ARG A 116 20.25 -3.12 -13.74
CA ARG A 116 19.96 -4.39 -13.02
C ARG A 116 18.66 -4.30 -12.23
N LEU A 117 18.46 -3.21 -11.51
CA LEU A 117 17.25 -2.98 -10.71
C LEU A 117 16.01 -2.85 -11.60
N GLN A 118 16.10 -2.15 -12.73
CA GLN A 118 15.01 -2.06 -13.69
C GLN A 118 14.60 -3.43 -14.24
N LYS A 119 15.57 -4.28 -14.56
CA LYS A 119 15.27 -5.65 -15.01
C LYS A 119 14.46 -6.43 -13.97
N ASN A 120 14.82 -6.31 -12.69
CA ASN A 120 14.10 -6.93 -11.59
C ASN A 120 12.69 -6.34 -11.43
N ALA A 121 12.55 -5.01 -11.52
CA ALA A 121 11.26 -4.33 -11.46
C ALA A 121 10.34 -4.78 -12.59
N LYS A 122 10.82 -4.86 -13.83
CA LYS A 122 10.05 -5.39 -14.98
C LYS A 122 9.54 -6.82 -14.72
N TRP A 123 10.39 -7.67 -14.14
CA TRP A 123 9.98 -9.03 -13.80
C TRP A 123 8.88 -9.05 -12.72
N LEU A 124 9.00 -8.22 -11.69
CA LEU A 124 8.01 -8.10 -10.61
C LEU A 124 6.67 -7.58 -11.14
N TYR A 125 6.67 -6.54 -11.95
CA TYR A 125 5.44 -6.02 -12.56
C TYR A 125 4.74 -7.09 -13.40
N PHE A 126 5.48 -7.81 -14.23
CA PHE A 126 4.92 -8.88 -15.05
C PHE A 126 4.29 -10.01 -14.19
N ASN A 127 4.92 -10.37 -13.09
CA ASN A 127 4.41 -11.44 -12.20
C ASN A 127 3.37 -10.92 -11.20
N GLY A 128 3.43 -9.65 -10.79
CA GLY A 128 2.42 -9.00 -9.94
C GLY A 128 1.03 -9.03 -10.56
N GLY A 129 0.92 -8.80 -11.89
CA GLY A 129 -0.35 -8.92 -12.59
C GLY A 129 -0.98 -10.31 -12.50
N ARG A 130 -0.16 -11.38 -12.40
CA ARG A 130 -0.65 -12.75 -12.17
C ARG A 130 -1.19 -12.94 -10.75
N TYR A 131 -0.55 -12.32 -9.77
CA TYR A 131 -1.00 -12.34 -8.38
C TYR A 131 -2.40 -11.71 -8.25
N TRP A 132 -2.60 -10.53 -8.84
CA TRP A 132 -3.90 -9.87 -8.89
C TRP A 132 -4.98 -10.77 -9.52
N THR A 133 -4.67 -11.44 -10.62
CA THR A 133 -5.63 -12.35 -11.30
C THR A 133 -6.06 -13.48 -10.36
N GLY A 134 -5.13 -14.05 -9.61
CA GLY A 134 -5.42 -15.09 -8.60
C GLY A 134 -6.31 -14.55 -7.48
N TYR A 135 -5.99 -13.38 -6.96
CA TYR A 135 -6.75 -12.72 -5.89
C TYR A 135 -8.19 -12.39 -6.31
N LYS A 136 -8.37 -11.79 -7.49
CA LYS A 136 -9.68 -11.50 -8.06
C LYS A 136 -10.55 -12.74 -8.19
N ALA A 137 -9.95 -13.87 -8.52
CA ALA A 137 -10.65 -15.16 -8.60
C ALA A 137 -10.99 -15.75 -7.20
N ALA A 138 -10.24 -15.36 -6.16
CA ALA A 138 -10.45 -15.83 -4.79
C ALA A 138 -11.53 -15.05 -4.03
N VAL A 139 -11.61 -13.71 -4.24
CA VAL A 139 -12.55 -12.84 -3.51
C VAL A 139 -14.00 -13.33 -3.51
N PRO A 140 -14.60 -13.81 -4.61
CA PRO A 140 -15.96 -14.33 -4.58
C PRO A 140 -16.12 -15.64 -3.82
N LYS A 141 -15.04 -16.43 -3.68
CA LYS A 141 -15.09 -17.82 -3.17
C LYS A 141 -14.93 -17.91 -1.65
N TYR A 142 -14.19 -17.00 -1.05
CA TYR A 142 -13.82 -17.08 0.36
C TYR A 142 -14.62 -16.08 1.20
N SER A 143 -14.83 -16.41 2.48
CA SER A 143 -15.42 -15.49 3.44
C SER A 143 -14.51 -14.28 3.66
N LEU A 144 -15.08 -13.18 4.15
CA LEU A 144 -14.29 -11.99 4.50
C LEU A 144 -13.22 -12.34 5.52
N ALA A 145 -13.53 -13.15 6.54
CA ALA A 145 -12.55 -13.55 7.55
C ALA A 145 -11.33 -14.28 6.97
N VAL A 146 -11.52 -15.17 5.98
CA VAL A 146 -10.40 -15.84 5.29
C VAL A 146 -9.57 -14.85 4.48
N LEU A 147 -10.22 -13.94 3.74
CA LEU A 147 -9.52 -12.91 2.98
C LEU A 147 -8.71 -12.00 3.90
N PHE A 148 -9.29 -11.62 5.06
CA PHE A 148 -8.61 -10.74 6.03
C PHE A 148 -7.42 -11.39 6.71
N SER A 149 -7.47 -12.69 6.97
CA SER A 149 -6.31 -13.38 7.53
C SER A 149 -5.09 -13.31 6.59
N SER A 150 -5.33 -13.36 5.28
CA SER A 150 -4.24 -13.22 4.29
C SER A 150 -3.76 -11.77 4.16
N PHE A 151 -4.66 -10.79 4.21
CA PHE A 151 -4.30 -9.37 4.19
C PHE A 151 -3.52 -8.97 5.43
N LEU A 152 -3.95 -9.42 6.63
CA LEU A 152 -3.29 -9.08 7.88
C LEU A 152 -1.79 -9.37 7.85
N MET A 153 -1.37 -10.46 7.23
CA MET A 153 0.06 -10.78 7.11
C MET A 153 0.80 -9.75 6.24
N GLY A 154 0.16 -9.28 5.16
CA GLY A 154 0.69 -8.20 4.31
C GLY A 154 0.79 -6.89 5.07
N GLU A 155 -0.28 -6.49 5.75
CA GLU A 155 -0.36 -5.23 6.51
C GLU A 155 0.65 -5.17 7.66
N ILE A 156 0.87 -6.29 8.39
CA ILE A 156 1.92 -6.37 9.43
C ILE A 156 3.31 -6.14 8.82
N ALA A 157 3.60 -6.77 7.70
CA ALA A 157 4.87 -6.59 7.01
C ALA A 157 5.03 -5.16 6.50
N ALA A 158 4.01 -4.60 5.86
CA ALA A 158 3.98 -3.24 5.33
C ALA A 158 4.17 -2.21 6.46
N ALA A 159 3.38 -2.27 7.52
CA ALA A 159 3.49 -1.37 8.67
C ALA A 159 4.91 -1.39 9.27
N THR A 160 5.50 -2.59 9.42
CA THR A 160 6.85 -2.73 9.95
C THR A 160 7.89 -2.09 9.04
N ILE A 161 7.81 -2.35 7.73
CA ILE A 161 8.73 -1.80 6.73
C ILE A 161 8.63 -0.27 6.71
N PHE A 162 7.43 0.29 6.60
CA PHE A 162 7.23 1.72 6.49
C PHE A 162 7.66 2.48 7.75
N HIS A 163 7.43 1.94 8.95
CA HIS A 163 7.95 2.53 10.19
C HIS A 163 9.48 2.54 10.24
N GLN A 164 10.13 1.47 9.81
CA GLN A 164 11.59 1.42 9.75
C GLN A 164 12.15 2.38 8.69
N MET A 165 11.49 2.47 7.54
CA MET A 165 11.86 3.41 6.48
C MET A 165 11.72 4.86 6.96
N ALA A 166 10.63 5.20 7.64
CA ALA A 166 10.43 6.52 8.22
C ALA A 166 11.54 6.87 9.23
N ALA A 167 11.92 5.93 10.09
CA ALA A 167 12.98 6.14 11.09
C ALA A 167 14.38 6.30 10.46
N GLY A 168 14.67 5.62 9.35
CA GLY A 168 15.98 5.62 8.68
C GLY A 168 16.12 6.60 7.53
N CYS A 169 15.03 7.15 7.01
CA CYS A 169 15.05 8.03 5.84
C CYS A 169 15.58 9.42 6.20
N ARG A 170 16.52 9.92 5.37
CA ARG A 170 17.09 11.27 5.52
C ARG A 170 16.36 12.32 4.72
N GLU A 171 15.62 11.91 3.70
CA GLU A 171 14.86 12.81 2.83
C GLU A 171 13.54 13.17 3.51
N PRO A 172 13.32 14.44 3.91
CA PRO A 172 12.17 14.82 4.74
C PRO A 172 10.82 14.46 4.14
N VAL A 173 10.64 14.69 2.83
CA VAL A 173 9.37 14.37 2.14
C VAL A 173 9.11 12.88 2.10
N PHE A 174 10.14 12.06 1.91
CA PHE A 174 9.99 10.60 1.91
C PHE A 174 9.76 10.07 3.32
N GLN A 175 10.45 10.63 4.32
CA GLN A 175 10.23 10.29 5.73
C GLN A 175 8.77 10.55 6.15
N GLU A 176 8.23 11.71 5.77
CA GLU A 176 6.83 12.05 6.05
C GLU A 176 5.86 11.12 5.31
N GLY A 177 6.12 10.84 4.03
CA GLY A 177 5.34 9.87 3.25
C GLY A 177 5.32 8.48 3.89
N PHE A 178 6.49 7.95 4.27
CA PHE A 178 6.58 6.65 4.96
C PHE A 178 5.85 6.66 6.30
N SER A 179 5.89 7.78 7.04
CA SER A 179 5.18 7.92 8.32
C SER A 179 3.66 7.87 8.13
N HIS A 180 3.15 8.50 7.07
CA HIS A 180 1.73 8.47 6.74
C HIS A 180 1.29 7.06 6.31
N ILE A 181 2.01 6.42 5.38
CA ILE A 181 1.72 5.07 4.92
C ILE A 181 1.75 4.11 6.12
N GLY A 182 2.82 4.11 6.93
CA GLY A 182 2.93 3.19 8.08
C GLY A 182 1.80 3.35 9.10
N ARG A 183 1.26 4.56 9.27
CA ARG A 183 0.09 4.79 10.12
C ARG A 183 -1.19 4.23 9.49
N ASP A 184 -1.36 4.38 8.18
CA ASP A 184 -2.49 3.82 7.44
C ASP A 184 -2.49 2.30 7.52
N GLU A 185 -1.34 1.64 7.33
CA GLU A 185 -1.18 0.19 7.48
C GLU A 185 -1.53 -0.30 8.89
N GLY A 186 -1.21 0.50 9.92
CA GLY A 186 -1.66 0.23 11.29
C GLY A 186 -3.18 0.21 11.44
N ARG A 187 -3.90 1.08 10.71
CA ARG A 187 -5.37 1.07 10.67
C ARG A 187 -5.91 -0.12 9.88
N HIS A 188 -5.30 -0.47 8.75
CA HIS A 188 -5.66 -1.65 7.98
C HIS A 188 -5.53 -2.93 8.81
N MET A 189 -4.44 -3.07 9.57
CA MET A 189 -4.28 -4.16 10.55
C MET A 189 -5.41 -4.19 11.57
N ALA A 190 -5.79 -3.04 12.12
CA ALA A 190 -6.86 -2.96 13.12
C ALA A 190 -8.22 -3.40 12.56
N ILE A 191 -8.52 -3.09 11.29
CA ILE A 191 -9.71 -3.55 10.56
C ILE A 191 -9.67 -5.07 10.42
N CYS A 192 -8.57 -5.62 9.91
CA CYS A 192 -8.40 -7.06 9.72
C CYS A 192 -8.58 -7.82 11.04
N MET A 193 -7.94 -7.36 12.12
CA MET A 193 -8.05 -7.98 13.44
C MET A 193 -9.48 -7.92 13.99
N ALA A 194 -10.16 -6.78 13.88
CA ALA A 194 -11.53 -6.64 14.38
C ALA A 194 -12.51 -7.56 13.65
N LEU A 195 -12.31 -7.78 12.36
CA LEU A 195 -13.14 -8.67 11.55
C LEU A 195 -12.84 -10.14 11.83
N MET A 196 -11.58 -10.49 12.03
CA MET A 196 -11.20 -11.84 12.45
C MET A 196 -11.74 -12.16 13.83
N GLU A 197 -11.60 -11.27 14.81
CA GLU A 197 -12.18 -11.42 16.16
C GLU A 197 -13.70 -11.65 16.12
N ARG A 198 -14.41 -10.94 15.21
CA ARG A 198 -15.87 -11.05 15.06
C ARG A 198 -16.30 -12.38 14.43
N ASP A 199 -15.58 -12.82 13.39
CA ASP A 199 -16.05 -13.87 12.50
C ASP A 199 -15.41 -15.23 12.78
N TYR A 200 -14.17 -15.27 13.25
CA TYR A 200 -13.45 -16.52 13.54
C TYR A 200 -14.22 -17.49 14.46
N PRO A 201 -14.87 -17.04 15.56
CA PRO A 201 -15.67 -17.92 16.39
C PRO A 201 -16.90 -18.55 15.71
N LYS A 202 -17.32 -18.01 14.56
CA LYS A 202 -18.48 -18.48 13.78
C LYS A 202 -18.08 -19.40 12.64
N MET A 203 -16.78 -19.55 12.39
CA MET A 203 -16.28 -20.40 11.31
C MET A 203 -16.29 -21.86 11.77
N ASP A 204 -16.95 -22.71 10.99
CA ASP A 204 -16.80 -24.16 11.12
C ASP A 204 -15.44 -24.53 10.51
N LEU A 205 -14.51 -24.93 11.37
CA LEU A 205 -13.15 -25.32 11.00
C LEU A 205 -13.01 -26.84 10.78
N ALA A 206 -14.13 -27.57 10.63
CA ALA A 206 -14.14 -29.00 10.40
C ALA A 206 -13.76 -29.36 8.95
#